data_6dc02413f3b2e6342d805ee036ad8671
#
_entry.id   6dc02413f3b2e6342d805ee036ad8671
#
_cell.length_a   1.000
_cell.length_b   1.000
_cell.length_c   1.000
_cell.angle_alpha   90.00
_cell.angle_beta   90.00
_cell.angle_gamma   90.00
#
_symmetry.space_group_name_H-M   'P 1'
#
loop_
_entity.id
_entity.type
_entity.pdbx_description
1 polymer ?
#
loop_
_entity_poly.entity_id
_entity_poly.type
_entity_poly.pdbx_seq_one_letter_code
_entity_poly.pdbx_strand_id
1 'polypeptide(L)'
;MSVILECISVIVKNSKIISDYPGGMDGFMNSIPGGHHCTDGEIMRVGFMHHDDTEKYVQFLESLGLIFVKNDKAIDICVIDFYYGPWSDCDWLDPGEFFPEDYPNKRILYARLVGSKLKKVEELNNIAVPEVWTIDSEFSDNDYEPTTLEDLDYIRKEGILDVYFDKKKGKKVYLGRPLIDE
;
A
#
# COMPACT_ATOMS: atom_id res chain seq x y z
N MET A 1 -15.70 -2.44 -6.57
CA MET A 1 -15.00 -1.37 -5.85
C MET A 1 -13.51 -1.50 -6.14
N SER A 2 -12.73 -0.53 -5.81
CA SER A 2 -11.27 -0.54 -6.04
C SER A 2 -10.58 -0.08 -4.76
N VAL A 3 -9.29 -0.32 -4.64
CA VAL A 3 -8.48 0.20 -3.53
C VAL A 3 -7.58 1.32 -4.02
N ILE A 4 -7.35 2.33 -3.16
CA ILE A 4 -6.42 3.42 -3.47
C ILE A 4 -4.98 2.90 -3.51
N LEU A 5 -4.18 3.46 -4.41
CA LEU A 5 -2.73 3.24 -4.47
C LEU A 5 -2.03 4.53 -4.09
N GLU A 6 -1.20 4.47 -3.06
CA GLU A 6 -0.37 5.57 -2.59
C GLU A 6 0.99 5.05 -2.14
N CYS A 7 2.02 5.86 -2.30
CA CYS A 7 3.38 5.52 -1.89
C CYS A 7 3.78 4.13 -2.38
N ILE A 8 3.95 3.16 -1.50
CA ILE A 8 4.15 1.76 -1.84
C ILE A 8 2.96 0.96 -1.31
N SER A 9 2.30 0.21 -2.18
CA SER A 9 1.11 -0.56 -1.85
C SER A 9 1.40 -2.05 -1.99
N VAL A 10 1.23 -2.79 -0.89
CA VAL A 10 1.23 -4.25 -0.89
C VAL A 10 -0.23 -4.70 -1.04
N ILE A 11 -0.51 -5.42 -2.11
CA ILE A 11 -1.86 -5.87 -2.44
C ILE A 11 -1.92 -7.39 -2.36
N VAL A 12 -2.89 -7.90 -1.62
CA VAL A 12 -3.07 -9.33 -1.38
C VAL A 12 -4.49 -9.73 -1.76
N LYS A 13 -4.63 -10.87 -2.43
CA LYS A 13 -5.95 -11.44 -2.72
C LYS A 13 -6.66 -11.86 -1.44
N ASN A 14 -7.85 -11.34 -1.19
CA ASN A 14 -8.65 -11.73 -0.02
C ASN A 14 -8.94 -13.23 0.03
N SER A 15 -9.17 -13.86 -1.13
CA SER A 15 -9.37 -15.29 -1.21
C SER A 15 -8.20 -16.09 -0.66
N LYS A 16 -6.98 -15.61 -0.87
CA LYS A 16 -5.75 -16.24 -0.36
C LYS A 16 -5.51 -15.96 1.12
N ILE A 17 -5.87 -14.78 1.59
CA ILE A 17 -5.87 -14.50 3.03
C ILE A 17 -6.80 -15.48 3.76
N ILE A 18 -8.00 -15.65 3.25
CA ILE A 18 -9.01 -16.54 3.87
C ILE A 18 -8.57 -18.01 3.86
N SER A 19 -8.00 -18.48 2.75
CA SER A 19 -7.64 -19.90 2.59
C SER A 19 -6.30 -20.30 3.21
N ASP A 20 -5.30 -19.44 3.11
CA ASP A 20 -3.91 -19.82 3.34
C ASP A 20 -3.24 -19.10 4.52
N TYR A 21 -3.76 -17.92 4.92
CA TYR A 21 -3.17 -17.17 6.03
C TYR A 21 -3.57 -17.75 7.39
N PRO A 22 -2.63 -17.92 8.33
CA PRO A 22 -2.94 -18.41 9.68
C PRO A 22 -3.98 -17.53 10.40
N GLY A 23 -5.12 -18.12 10.78
CA GLY A 23 -6.24 -17.39 11.38
C GLY A 23 -7.13 -16.67 10.37
N GLY A 24 -6.92 -16.85 9.06
CA GLY A 24 -7.71 -16.24 8.00
C GLY A 24 -7.69 -14.72 8.02
N MET A 25 -8.81 -14.09 7.70
CA MET A 25 -8.91 -12.63 7.65
C MET A 25 -8.64 -11.97 9.00
N ASP A 26 -9.14 -12.53 10.10
CA ASP A 26 -8.91 -11.98 11.44
C ASP A 26 -7.43 -12.02 11.82
N GLY A 27 -6.76 -13.15 11.53
CA GLY A 27 -5.33 -13.27 11.75
C GLY A 27 -4.52 -12.27 10.92
N PHE A 28 -4.90 -12.08 9.66
CA PHE A 28 -4.27 -11.11 8.78
C PHE A 28 -4.46 -9.67 9.32
N MET A 29 -5.69 -9.28 9.64
CA MET A 29 -6.00 -7.94 10.14
C MET A 29 -5.24 -7.60 11.43
N ASN A 30 -5.07 -8.58 12.32
CA ASN A 30 -4.29 -8.40 13.56
C ASN A 30 -2.78 -8.27 13.32
N SER A 31 -2.30 -8.67 12.16
CA SER A 31 -0.87 -8.63 11.80
C SER A 31 -0.48 -7.44 10.91
N ILE A 32 -1.43 -6.62 10.49
CA ILE A 32 -1.14 -5.45 9.65
C ILE A 32 -0.37 -4.40 10.46
N PRO A 33 0.81 -3.96 9.97
CA PRO A 33 1.52 -2.87 10.59
C PRO A 33 0.80 -1.55 10.33
N GLY A 34 0.37 -0.92 11.41
CA GLY A 34 -0.24 0.39 11.31
C GLY A 34 -1.68 0.43 10.83
N GLY A 35 -2.19 1.63 10.57
CA GLY A 35 -3.56 1.89 10.16
C GLY A 35 -3.76 2.18 8.66
N HIS A 36 -2.72 2.03 7.85
CA HIS A 36 -2.76 2.38 6.43
C HIS A 36 -3.16 1.19 5.56
N HIS A 37 -4.35 0.67 5.79
CA HIS A 37 -4.89 -0.44 5.01
C HIS A 37 -6.34 -0.17 4.60
N CYS A 38 -6.76 -0.78 3.52
CA CYS A 38 -8.14 -0.78 3.07
C CYS A 38 -8.43 -2.02 2.19
N THR A 39 -9.70 -2.33 2.04
CA THR A 39 -10.14 -3.43 1.19
C THR A 39 -11.41 -3.06 0.45
N ASP A 40 -11.55 -3.56 -0.75
CA ASP A 40 -12.76 -3.47 -1.54
C ASP A 40 -13.63 -4.76 -1.45
N GLY A 41 -13.21 -5.72 -0.63
CA GLY A 41 -13.82 -7.03 -0.47
C GLY A 41 -13.20 -8.15 -1.31
N GLU A 42 -12.43 -7.82 -2.34
CA GLU A 42 -11.74 -8.78 -3.21
C GLU A 42 -10.24 -8.78 -3.02
N ILE A 43 -9.67 -7.61 -2.76
CA ILE A 43 -8.25 -7.41 -2.49
C ILE A 43 -8.07 -6.56 -1.23
N MET A 44 -6.94 -6.76 -0.56
CA MET A 44 -6.49 -5.98 0.59
C MET A 44 -5.26 -5.17 0.18
N ARG A 45 -5.28 -3.88 0.49
CA ARG A 45 -4.12 -3.00 0.31
C ARG A 45 -3.54 -2.61 1.66
N VAL A 46 -2.23 -2.80 1.82
CA VAL A 46 -1.46 -2.33 2.99
C VAL A 46 -0.42 -1.33 2.48
N GLY A 47 -0.41 -0.12 3.04
CA GLY A 47 0.44 0.98 2.58
C GLY A 47 1.73 1.11 3.36
N PHE A 48 2.79 1.44 2.64
CA PHE A 48 4.12 1.70 3.20
C PHE A 48 4.72 2.96 2.57
N MET A 49 5.56 3.64 3.31
CA MET A 49 6.28 4.83 2.85
C MET A 49 7.75 4.56 2.55
N HIS A 50 8.27 3.41 3.00
CA HIS A 50 9.67 3.05 2.81
C HIS A 50 9.82 1.68 2.16
N HIS A 51 10.76 1.56 1.22
CA HIS A 51 11.02 0.35 0.45
C HIS A 51 11.43 -0.84 1.35
N ASP A 52 12.32 -0.61 2.31
CA ASP A 52 12.82 -1.66 3.19
C ASP A 52 11.72 -2.24 4.09
N ASP A 53 10.84 -1.39 4.60
CA ASP A 53 9.69 -1.83 5.40
C ASP A 53 8.72 -2.67 4.59
N THR A 54 8.51 -2.29 3.34
CA THR A 54 7.67 -3.04 2.39
C THR A 54 8.26 -4.42 2.13
N GLU A 55 9.55 -4.50 1.84
CA GLU A 55 10.26 -5.75 1.58
C GLU A 55 10.20 -6.70 2.77
N LYS A 56 10.43 -6.20 3.97
CA LYS A 56 10.30 -6.98 5.21
C LYS A 56 8.89 -7.51 5.41
N TYR A 57 7.88 -6.70 5.15
CA TYR A 57 6.49 -7.13 5.27
C TYR A 57 6.13 -8.20 4.24
N VAL A 58 6.56 -8.07 3.00
CA VAL A 58 6.37 -9.10 1.98
C VAL A 58 7.04 -10.42 2.39
N GLN A 59 8.28 -10.37 2.88
CA GLN A 59 8.99 -11.55 3.39
C GLN A 59 8.25 -12.19 4.57
N PHE A 60 7.69 -11.39 5.45
CA PHE A 60 6.85 -11.87 6.55
C PHE A 60 5.61 -12.63 6.02
N LEU A 61 4.89 -12.08 5.05
CA LEU A 61 3.75 -12.75 4.43
C LEU A 61 4.15 -14.07 3.74
N GLU A 62 5.29 -14.09 3.05
CA GLU A 62 5.82 -15.30 2.42
C GLU A 62 6.15 -16.37 3.47
N SER A 63 6.69 -15.98 4.63
CA SER A 63 6.99 -16.88 5.74
C SER A 63 5.74 -17.58 6.28
N LEU A 64 4.58 -16.99 6.08
CA LEU A 64 3.28 -17.51 6.51
C LEU A 64 2.53 -18.30 5.43
N GLY A 65 3.14 -18.48 4.26
CA GLY A 65 2.61 -19.36 3.22
C GLY A 65 2.02 -18.65 2.00
N LEU A 66 2.00 -17.32 1.95
CA LEU A 66 1.59 -16.58 0.75
C LEU A 66 2.75 -16.54 -0.26
N ILE A 67 2.43 -16.53 -1.54
CA ILE A 67 3.43 -16.52 -2.61
C ILE A 67 3.47 -15.12 -3.22
N PHE A 68 4.65 -14.48 -3.17
CA PHE A 68 4.85 -13.20 -3.83
C PHE A 68 5.11 -13.38 -5.33
N VAL A 69 6.26 -13.86 -5.72
CA VAL A 69 6.64 -14.00 -7.12
C VAL A 69 7.01 -15.45 -7.43
N LYS A 70 6.48 -15.96 -8.54
CA LYS A 70 6.85 -17.24 -9.13
C LYS A 70 6.89 -17.11 -10.64
N ASN A 71 7.99 -17.52 -11.27
CA ASN A 71 8.19 -17.38 -12.72
C ASN A 71 8.02 -15.91 -13.19
N ASP A 72 8.60 -14.97 -12.46
CA ASP A 72 8.57 -13.54 -12.70
C ASP A 72 7.19 -12.86 -12.62
N LYS A 73 6.19 -13.58 -12.10
CA LYS A 73 4.82 -13.07 -11.93
C LYS A 73 4.37 -13.07 -10.48
N ALA A 74 3.64 -12.03 -10.09
CA ALA A 74 2.95 -11.95 -8.81
C ALA A 74 1.85 -13.02 -8.74
N ILE A 75 1.83 -13.79 -7.66
CA ILE A 75 0.87 -14.88 -7.47
C ILE A 75 -0.24 -14.46 -6.48
N ASP A 76 0.09 -14.36 -5.19
CA ASP A 76 -0.88 -13.98 -4.14
C ASP A 76 -0.74 -12.53 -3.73
N ILE A 77 0.46 -11.98 -3.87
CA ILE A 77 0.87 -10.65 -3.44
C ILE A 77 1.39 -9.87 -4.66
N CYS A 78 0.97 -8.63 -4.81
CA CYS A 78 1.53 -7.69 -5.76
C CYS A 78 1.97 -6.42 -5.01
N VAL A 79 3.13 -5.88 -5.34
CA VAL A 79 3.63 -4.61 -4.79
C VAL A 79 3.68 -3.59 -5.90
N ILE A 80 3.06 -2.44 -5.68
CA ILE A 80 3.05 -1.31 -6.63
C ILE A 80 3.62 -0.09 -5.94
N ASP A 81 4.71 0.43 -6.49
CA ASP A 81 5.26 1.73 -6.14
C ASP A 81 4.62 2.80 -7.00
N PHE A 82 4.13 3.86 -6.39
CA PHE A 82 3.46 4.95 -7.10
C PHE A 82 4.35 5.60 -8.19
N TYR A 83 5.64 5.73 -7.92
CA TYR A 83 6.58 6.33 -8.85
C TYR A 83 7.17 5.36 -9.85
N TYR A 84 7.54 4.16 -9.40
CA TYR A 84 8.28 3.20 -10.19
C TYR A 84 7.43 2.07 -10.77
N GLY A 85 6.16 2.00 -10.38
CA GLY A 85 5.24 0.98 -10.85
C GLY A 85 5.35 -0.35 -10.10
N PRO A 86 4.82 -1.44 -10.69
CA PRO A 86 4.82 -2.74 -10.04
C PRO A 86 6.23 -3.32 -9.92
N TRP A 87 6.50 -4.00 -8.80
CA TRP A 87 7.76 -4.70 -8.58
C TRP A 87 7.91 -6.00 -9.38
N SER A 88 6.79 -6.50 -9.89
CA SER A 88 6.74 -7.70 -10.73
C SER A 88 5.56 -7.62 -11.68
N ASP A 89 5.57 -8.43 -12.73
CA ASP A 89 4.40 -8.60 -13.57
C ASP A 89 3.22 -9.15 -12.77
N CYS A 90 2.03 -8.63 -13.02
CA CYS A 90 0.82 -9.04 -12.31
C CYS A 90 -0.37 -9.12 -13.28
N ASP A 91 -0.86 -10.33 -13.52
CA ASP A 91 -1.96 -10.56 -14.47
C ASP A 91 -3.35 -10.38 -13.84
N TRP A 92 -3.42 -10.30 -12.52
CA TRP A 92 -4.69 -10.30 -11.80
C TRP A 92 -5.10 -8.92 -11.25
N LEU A 93 -4.24 -7.92 -11.32
CA LEU A 93 -4.57 -6.54 -10.98
C LEU A 93 -4.78 -5.70 -12.23
N ASP A 94 -5.80 -4.85 -12.16
CA ASP A 94 -6.13 -3.84 -13.16
C ASP A 94 -5.96 -2.46 -12.51
N PRO A 95 -4.79 -1.82 -12.67
CA PRO A 95 -4.56 -0.47 -12.16
C PRO A 95 -5.17 0.58 -13.08
N GLY A 96 -5.55 1.71 -12.50
CA GLY A 96 -6.04 2.86 -13.24
C GLY A 96 -5.79 4.16 -12.52
N GLU A 97 -6.14 5.25 -13.16
CA GLU A 97 -6.01 6.59 -12.60
C GLU A 97 -7.15 7.49 -13.01
N PHE A 98 -7.42 8.50 -12.21
CA PHE A 98 -8.32 9.61 -12.56
C PHE A 98 -7.96 10.87 -11.77
N PHE A 99 -8.51 11.99 -12.23
CA PHE A 99 -8.41 13.28 -11.55
C PHE A 99 -9.81 13.66 -11.07
N PRO A 100 -10.05 13.78 -9.75
CA PRO A 100 -11.36 14.18 -9.24
C PRO A 100 -11.77 15.56 -9.74
N GLU A 101 -13.06 15.75 -10.04
CA GLU A 101 -13.59 17.01 -10.56
C GLU A 101 -13.31 18.18 -9.61
N ASP A 102 -13.49 17.96 -8.30
CA ASP A 102 -13.22 18.97 -7.26
C ASP A 102 -11.73 19.19 -6.99
N TYR A 103 -10.86 18.30 -7.48
CA TYR A 103 -9.40 18.34 -7.27
C TYR A 103 -8.67 18.01 -8.58
N PRO A 104 -8.78 18.87 -9.60
CA PRO A 104 -8.31 18.55 -10.96
C PRO A 104 -6.79 18.39 -11.09
N ASN A 105 -6.04 18.87 -10.11
CA ASN A 105 -4.58 18.76 -10.09
C ASN A 105 -4.09 17.54 -9.27
N LYS A 106 -5.01 16.76 -8.67
CA LYS A 106 -4.68 15.63 -7.84
C LYS A 106 -4.89 14.32 -8.61
N ARG A 107 -3.80 13.64 -8.89
CA ARG A 107 -3.83 12.33 -9.52
C ARG A 107 -4.15 11.25 -8.49
N ILE A 108 -5.21 10.51 -8.71
CA ILE A 108 -5.60 9.36 -7.88
C ILE A 108 -5.30 8.09 -8.65
N LEU A 109 -4.46 7.24 -8.08
CA LEU A 109 -4.23 5.88 -8.56
C LEU A 109 -5.08 4.89 -7.78
N TYR A 110 -5.56 3.87 -8.47
CA TYR A 110 -6.31 2.78 -7.85
C TYR A 110 -5.97 1.44 -8.51
N ALA A 111 -6.32 0.36 -7.83
CA ALA A 111 -6.28 -0.98 -8.41
C ALA A 111 -7.54 -1.75 -8.06
N ARG A 112 -7.90 -2.68 -8.93
CA ARG A 112 -8.99 -3.64 -8.73
C ARG A 112 -8.59 -5.01 -9.28
N LEU A 113 -9.32 -6.03 -8.85
CA LEU A 113 -9.12 -7.37 -9.39
C LEU A 113 -9.58 -7.41 -10.87
N VAL A 114 -8.79 -8.02 -11.74
CA VAL A 114 -9.18 -8.27 -13.14
C VAL A 114 -10.47 -9.07 -13.18
N GLY A 115 -11.42 -8.64 -14.01
CA GLY A 115 -12.75 -9.28 -14.10
C GLY A 115 -13.76 -8.82 -13.05
N SER A 116 -13.39 -7.89 -12.18
CA SER A 116 -14.35 -7.21 -11.31
C SER A 116 -15.45 -6.55 -12.14
N LYS A 117 -16.72 -6.77 -11.75
CA LYS A 117 -17.90 -6.30 -12.50
C LYS A 117 -18.13 -4.78 -12.42
N LEU A 118 -17.21 -4.05 -11.81
CA LEU A 118 -17.40 -2.63 -11.57
C LEU A 118 -17.05 -1.78 -12.78
N LYS A 119 -17.90 -0.78 -12.99
CA LYS A 119 -17.76 0.25 -13.99
C LYS A 119 -16.50 1.08 -13.73
N LYS A 120 -16.09 1.84 -14.73
CA LYS A 120 -15.01 2.82 -14.66
C LYS A 120 -15.06 3.64 -13.37
N VAL A 121 -13.93 3.74 -12.68
CA VAL A 121 -13.80 4.53 -11.47
C VAL A 121 -13.59 5.99 -11.89
N GLU A 122 -14.56 6.84 -11.62
CA GLU A 122 -14.52 8.28 -11.94
C GLU A 122 -14.73 9.13 -10.67
N GLU A 123 -15.08 8.49 -9.54
CA GLU A 123 -15.41 9.17 -8.30
C GLU A 123 -14.71 8.52 -7.10
N LEU A 124 -14.31 9.37 -6.15
CA LEU A 124 -13.64 8.92 -4.92
C LEU A 124 -14.48 7.94 -4.08
N ASN A 125 -15.80 8.05 -4.10
CA ASN A 125 -16.69 7.15 -3.35
C ASN A 125 -16.69 5.71 -3.87
N ASN A 126 -16.13 5.46 -5.03
CA ASN A 126 -15.97 4.11 -5.59
C ASN A 126 -14.62 3.47 -5.25
N ILE A 127 -13.82 4.14 -4.42
CA ILE A 127 -12.49 3.68 -4.01
C ILE A 127 -12.49 3.46 -2.50
N ALA A 128 -12.05 2.28 -2.07
CA ALA A 128 -11.74 2.02 -0.67
C ALA A 128 -10.44 2.76 -0.31
N VAL A 129 -10.47 3.46 0.82
CA VAL A 129 -9.34 4.23 1.34
C VAL A 129 -9.10 3.86 2.80
N PRO A 130 -7.88 4.02 3.33
CA PRO A 130 -7.63 3.86 4.76
C PRO A 130 -8.54 4.78 5.60
N GLU A 131 -8.90 4.35 6.80
CA GLU A 131 -9.80 5.08 7.70
C GLU A 131 -9.35 6.52 7.96
N VAL A 132 -8.05 6.74 8.07
CA VAL A 132 -7.46 8.06 8.34
C VAL A 132 -7.13 8.86 7.08
N TRP A 133 -7.44 8.31 5.91
CA TRP A 133 -7.09 8.95 4.64
C TRP A 133 -7.96 10.17 4.36
N THR A 134 -7.33 11.23 3.87
CA THR A 134 -8.01 12.40 3.28
C THR A 134 -7.28 12.78 1.99
N ILE A 135 -7.98 13.41 1.08
CA ILE A 135 -7.38 13.85 -0.20
C ILE A 135 -6.24 14.84 -0.02
N ASP A 136 -6.22 15.57 1.10
CA ASP A 136 -5.19 16.53 1.47
C ASP A 136 -4.21 15.99 2.50
N SER A 137 -4.17 14.66 2.72
CA SER A 137 -3.30 14.07 3.72
C SER A 137 -1.82 14.31 3.40
N GLU A 138 -1.00 14.42 4.45
CA GLU A 138 0.46 14.53 4.32
C GLU A 138 1.10 13.28 3.70
N PHE A 139 0.34 12.20 3.63
CA PHE A 139 0.76 10.91 3.06
C PHE A 139 0.32 10.74 1.61
N SER A 140 -0.09 11.82 0.94
CA SER A 140 -0.43 11.75 -0.47
C SER A 140 0.81 11.50 -1.33
N ASP A 141 0.62 10.84 -2.45
CA ASP A 141 1.71 10.46 -3.35
C ASP A 141 2.52 11.65 -3.88
N ASN A 142 1.95 12.87 -3.84
CA ASN A 142 2.68 14.07 -4.24
C ASN A 142 3.85 14.40 -3.31
N ASP A 143 3.82 13.91 -2.06
CA ASP A 143 4.85 14.15 -1.06
C ASP A 143 5.78 12.95 -0.87
N TYR A 144 5.43 11.81 -1.47
CA TYR A 144 6.27 10.61 -1.43
C TYR A 144 7.41 10.69 -2.42
N GLU A 145 8.62 10.58 -1.92
CA GLU A 145 9.82 10.34 -2.71
C GLU A 145 10.69 9.32 -1.98
N PRO A 146 11.19 8.31 -2.70
CA PRO A 146 12.13 7.36 -2.11
C PRO A 146 13.34 8.06 -1.52
N THR A 147 13.68 7.73 -0.29
CA THR A 147 14.83 8.28 0.40
C THR A 147 15.58 7.16 1.11
N THR A 148 16.86 7.39 1.39
CA THR A 148 17.66 6.46 2.18
C THR A 148 17.64 6.85 3.66
N LEU A 149 17.71 5.86 4.56
CA LEU A 149 17.72 6.11 6.00
C LEU A 149 18.91 6.98 6.46
N GLU A 150 20.02 6.96 5.73
CA GLU A 150 21.21 7.77 6.03
C GLU A 150 20.95 9.28 5.95
N ASP A 151 20.00 9.69 5.12
CA ASP A 151 19.65 11.10 4.95
C ASP A 151 18.58 11.56 5.95
N LEU A 152 18.12 10.69 6.85
CA LEU A 152 17.03 10.94 7.78
C LEU A 152 17.52 11.15 9.21
N ASP A 153 17.05 12.24 9.84
CA ASP A 153 17.21 12.49 11.26
C ASP A 153 15.88 12.19 11.98
N TYR A 154 15.91 11.31 12.97
CA TYR A 154 14.74 10.97 13.77
C TYR A 154 14.25 12.16 14.59
N ILE A 155 12.95 12.44 14.53
CA ILE A 155 12.32 13.53 15.30
C ILE A 155 11.51 12.97 16.46
N ARG A 156 10.50 12.15 16.17
CA ARG A 156 9.55 11.63 17.17
C ARG A 156 8.74 10.44 16.63
N LYS A 157 8.07 9.79 17.55
CA LYS A 157 7.03 8.81 17.25
C LYS A 157 5.67 9.52 17.19
N GLU A 158 4.89 9.23 16.17
CA GLU A 158 3.52 9.74 16.02
C GLU A 158 2.58 8.57 15.71
N GLY A 159 1.89 8.08 16.74
CA GLY A 159 1.08 6.85 16.62
C GLY A 159 1.93 5.65 16.22
N ILE A 160 1.66 5.12 15.04
CA ILE A 160 2.36 3.99 14.45
C ILE A 160 3.50 4.39 13.50
N LEU A 161 3.68 5.69 13.31
CA LEU A 161 4.68 6.23 12.40
C LEU A 161 5.88 6.76 13.17
N ASP A 162 7.05 6.59 12.59
CA ASP A 162 8.25 7.31 12.98
C ASP A 162 8.42 8.52 12.08
N VAL A 163 8.58 9.68 12.67
CA VAL A 163 8.76 10.93 11.95
C VAL A 163 10.26 11.26 11.89
N TYR A 164 10.74 11.50 10.68
CA TYR A 164 12.13 11.87 10.41
C TYR A 164 12.17 13.20 9.67
N PHE A 165 13.29 13.89 9.76
CA PHE A 165 13.62 15.01 8.91
C PHE A 165 14.56 14.54 7.80
N ASP A 166 14.14 14.71 6.55
CA ASP A 166 14.96 14.41 5.39
C ASP A 166 15.89 15.59 5.10
N LYS A 167 17.17 15.40 5.36
CA LYS A 167 18.21 16.44 5.19
C LYS A 167 18.40 16.84 3.71
N LYS A 168 18.19 15.92 2.79
CA LYS A 168 18.30 16.21 1.35
C LYS A 168 17.17 17.07 0.83
N LYS A 169 15.96 16.78 1.28
CA LYS A 169 14.72 17.43 0.79
C LYS A 169 14.29 18.59 1.65
N GLY A 170 14.84 18.72 2.88
CA GLY A 170 14.47 19.78 3.81
C GLY A 170 13.03 19.68 4.32
N LYS A 171 12.46 18.48 4.37
CA LYS A 171 11.08 18.24 4.82
C LYS A 171 10.97 17.03 5.74
N LYS A 172 9.83 16.94 6.45
CA LYS A 172 9.51 15.77 7.26
C LYS A 172 9.05 14.60 6.37
N VAL A 173 9.45 13.39 6.77
CA VAL A 173 8.96 12.14 6.19
C VAL A 173 8.43 11.24 7.28
N TYR A 174 7.45 10.41 6.95
CA TYR A 174 6.73 9.54 7.87
C TYR A 174 6.94 8.10 7.44
N LEU A 175 7.55 7.29 8.31
CA LEU A 175 7.85 5.88 8.01
C LEU A 175 6.99 4.97 8.90
N GLY A 176 6.32 4.00 8.27
CA GLY A 176 5.61 2.95 8.98
C GLY A 176 6.59 1.95 9.62
N ARG A 177 6.23 1.42 10.77
CA ARG A 177 7.02 0.37 11.44
C ARG A 177 6.58 -1.01 10.97
N PRO A 178 7.49 -1.86 10.48
CA PRO A 178 7.17 -3.24 10.23
C PRO A 178 6.99 -4.02 11.56
N LEU A 179 6.07 -4.98 11.57
CA LEU A 179 5.80 -5.82 12.74
C LEU A 179 6.97 -6.73 13.15
N ILE A 180 7.86 -6.99 12.22
CA ILE A 180 8.95 -7.96 12.38
C ILE A 180 10.22 -7.41 13.02
N ASP A 181 10.23 -6.15 13.42
CA ASP A 181 11.36 -5.51 14.10
C ASP A 181 11.20 -5.49 15.64
N GLU A 182 10.22 -6.21 16.17
CA GLU A 182 10.04 -6.38 17.63
C GLU A 182 10.73 -7.64 18.15
#